data_e922bb10d145ca0d08e10fd0c113af82
#
_entry.id   e922bb10d145ca0d08e10fd0c113af82
#
_cell.length_a   1.000
_cell.length_b   1.000
_cell.length_c   1.000
_cell.angle_alpha   90.00
_cell.angle_beta   90.00
_cell.angle_gamma   90.00
#
_symmetry.space_group_name_H-M   'P 1'
#
loop_
_entity.id
_entity.type
_entity.pdbx_description
1 polymer ?
#
loop_
_entity_poly.entity_id
_entity_poly.type
_entity_poly.pdbx_seq_one_letter_code
_entity_poly.pdbx_strand_id
1 'polypeptide(L)'
;MAEVTAGTARLINVGVRYFAAARSAAGSDSEELTVRDGVTVGDLVDDLSSRNPELARVLLRCSYLCDGVAVHDKAQPLHAGNTIDVLPPFAGG
;
A
#
# COMPACT_ATOMS: atom_id res chain seq x y z
N MET A 1 -2.48 -34.31 2.61
CA MET A 1 -2.64 -33.73 2.67
C MET A 1 -2.23 -32.55 3.14
N ALA A 2 -1.75 -32.40 3.71
CA ALA A 2 -1.45 -31.27 4.34
C ALA A 2 -0.86 -30.27 3.52
N GLU A 3 -0.29 -30.66 2.65
CA GLU A 3 0.31 -29.81 1.87
C GLU A 3 -0.52 -28.80 1.37
N VAL A 4 -1.64 -29.07 1.32
CA VAL A 4 -2.53 -28.16 0.90
C VAL A 4 -2.39 -26.91 1.58
N THR A 5 -2.18 -27.00 2.83
CA THR A 5 -2.15 -25.83 3.57
C THR A 5 -1.02 -24.97 3.21
N ALA A 6 0.01 -25.54 2.80
CA ALA A 6 1.15 -24.76 2.52
C ALA A 6 0.88 -23.74 1.47
N GLY A 7 0.06 -24.05 0.57
CA GLY A 7 -0.17 -23.11 -0.47
C GLY A 7 -1.29 -22.17 -0.19
N THR A 8 -1.95 -22.31 0.90
CA THR A 8 -3.12 -21.54 1.12
C THR A 8 -2.81 -20.35 1.93
N ALA A 9 -2.26 -19.38 1.36
CA ALA A 9 -2.05 -18.15 2.06
C ALA A 9 -3.40 -17.51 2.32
N ARG A 10 -3.58 -17.01 3.49
CA ARG A 10 -4.78 -16.28 3.82
C ARG A 10 -4.74 -14.95 3.08
N LEU A 11 -5.84 -14.59 2.49
CA LEU A 11 -5.97 -13.31 1.82
C LEU A 11 -6.70 -12.33 2.71
N ILE A 12 -6.28 -11.09 2.66
CA ILE A 12 -6.89 -10.02 3.44
C ILE A 12 -7.18 -8.85 2.52
N ASN A 13 -8.10 -8.00 2.93
CA ASN A 13 -8.40 -6.77 2.21
C ASN A 13 -7.79 -5.60 2.95
N VAL A 14 -7.13 -4.72 2.20
CA VAL A 14 -6.58 -3.50 2.74
C VAL A 14 -6.99 -2.35 1.84
N GLY A 15 -7.19 -1.19 2.42
CA GLY A 15 -7.54 -0.01 1.66
C GLY A 15 -6.30 0.84 1.40
N VAL A 16 -6.30 1.54 0.27
CA VAL A 16 -5.25 2.50 -0.04
C VAL A 16 -5.94 3.80 -0.39
N ARG A 17 -5.53 4.89 0.25
CA ARG A 17 -6.05 6.21 -0.07
C ARG A 17 -4.91 7.04 -0.63
N TYR A 18 -5.16 7.67 -1.75
CA TYR A 18 -4.16 8.47 -2.45
C TYR A 18 -4.47 9.95 -2.27
N PHE A 19 -3.44 10.73 -2.00
CA PHE A 19 -3.60 12.17 -1.81
C PHE A 19 -2.75 12.94 -2.81
N ALA A 20 -3.21 14.11 -3.16
CA ALA A 20 -2.45 15.08 -3.98
C ALA A 20 -1.88 14.42 -5.25
N ALA A 21 -0.58 14.53 -5.47
CA ALA A 21 0.03 14.00 -6.67
C ALA A 21 -0.12 12.50 -6.81
N ALA A 22 -0.21 11.78 -5.70
CA ALA A 22 -0.42 10.34 -5.75
C ALA A 22 -1.81 10.02 -6.30
N ARG A 23 -2.81 10.81 -5.93
CA ARG A 23 -4.16 10.64 -6.46
C ARG A 23 -4.18 10.90 -7.95
N SER A 24 -3.53 11.94 -8.40
CA SER A 24 -3.47 12.24 -9.82
C SER A 24 -2.79 11.12 -10.59
N ALA A 25 -1.70 10.60 -10.06
CA ALA A 25 -0.96 9.55 -10.73
C ALA A 25 -1.71 8.22 -10.72
N ALA A 26 -2.40 7.91 -9.64
CA ALA A 26 -3.14 6.66 -9.53
C ALA A 26 -4.43 6.70 -10.34
N GLY A 27 -4.98 7.88 -10.53
CA GLY A 27 -6.23 8.02 -11.27
C GLY A 27 -7.46 7.74 -10.43
N SER A 28 -7.31 7.63 -9.12
CA SER A 28 -8.46 7.45 -8.23
C SER A 28 -8.10 7.93 -6.83
N ASP A 29 -9.13 8.19 -6.03
CA ASP A 29 -8.95 8.63 -4.66
C ASP A 29 -8.53 7.49 -3.75
N SER A 30 -9.01 6.31 -4.02
CA SER A 30 -8.76 5.17 -3.16
C SER A 30 -9.07 3.88 -3.89
N GLU A 31 -8.60 2.79 -3.34
CA GLU A 31 -8.96 1.48 -3.85
C GLU A 31 -8.81 0.46 -2.76
N GLU A 32 -9.47 -0.66 -2.95
CA GLU A 32 -9.36 -1.75 -2.02
C GLU A 32 -8.58 -2.86 -2.69
N LEU A 33 -7.61 -3.42 -2.01
CA LEU A 33 -6.76 -4.45 -2.56
C LEU A 33 -6.85 -5.71 -1.74
N THR A 34 -6.77 -6.84 -2.41
CA THR A 34 -6.69 -8.13 -1.75
C THR A 34 -5.25 -8.58 -1.82
N VAL A 35 -4.66 -8.81 -0.67
CA VAL A 35 -3.25 -9.18 -0.58
C VAL A 35 -3.10 -10.35 0.38
N ARG A 36 -1.92 -10.95 0.40
CA ARG A 36 -1.64 -12.02 1.34
C ARG A 36 -1.48 -11.46 2.73
N ASP A 37 -2.02 -12.15 3.70
CA ASP A 37 -1.84 -11.78 5.09
C ASP A 37 -0.35 -11.77 5.41
N GLY A 38 0.11 -10.71 6.00
CA GLY A 38 1.52 -10.59 6.35
C GLY A 38 2.41 -9.90 5.34
N VAL A 39 1.88 -9.54 4.16
CA VAL A 39 2.70 -8.75 3.26
C VAL A 39 3.00 -7.44 3.95
N THR A 40 4.12 -6.86 3.63
CA THR A 40 4.54 -5.63 4.29
C THR A 40 4.06 -4.41 3.54
N VAL A 41 4.15 -3.26 4.19
CA VAL A 41 3.87 -1.99 3.53
C VAL A 41 4.78 -1.83 2.31
N GLY A 42 6.05 -2.21 2.44
CA GLY A 42 6.99 -2.14 1.32
C GLY A 42 6.56 -3.00 0.15
N ASP A 43 6.05 -4.20 0.42
CA ASP A 43 5.56 -5.09 -0.62
C ASP A 43 4.38 -4.46 -1.35
N LEU A 44 3.50 -3.82 -0.61
CA LEU A 44 2.36 -3.15 -1.20
C LEU A 44 2.82 -1.99 -2.08
N VAL A 45 3.75 -1.19 -1.61
CA VAL A 45 4.29 -0.07 -2.38
C VAL A 45 4.97 -0.57 -3.65
N ASP A 46 5.70 -1.67 -3.56
CA ASP A 46 6.34 -2.25 -4.74
C ASP A 46 5.31 -2.70 -5.76
N ASP A 47 4.23 -3.29 -5.30
CA ASP A 47 3.17 -3.74 -6.17
C ASP A 47 2.50 -2.55 -6.88
N LEU A 48 2.21 -1.51 -6.14
CA LEU A 48 1.62 -0.31 -6.71
C LEU A 48 2.57 0.33 -7.72
N SER A 49 3.85 0.34 -7.42
CA SER A 49 4.86 0.90 -8.31
C SER A 49 4.95 0.13 -9.62
N SER A 50 4.77 -1.17 -9.57
CA SER A 50 4.90 -2.00 -10.75
C SER A 50 3.73 -1.83 -11.71
N ARG A 51 2.62 -1.30 -11.25
CA ARG A 51 1.44 -1.18 -12.08
C ARG A 51 1.40 0.08 -12.91
N ASN A 52 2.13 1.11 -12.49
CA ASN A 52 1.99 2.42 -13.10
C ASN A 52 3.29 3.23 -12.90
N PRO A 53 4.02 3.51 -13.97
CA PRO A 53 5.30 4.23 -13.83
C PRO A 53 5.15 5.65 -13.28
N GLU A 54 4.04 6.28 -13.56
CA GLU A 54 3.80 7.62 -13.04
C GLU A 54 3.64 7.56 -11.53
N LEU A 55 2.86 6.61 -11.07
CA LEU A 55 2.66 6.43 -9.64
C LEU A 55 3.97 6.00 -8.98
N ALA A 56 4.73 5.12 -9.63
CA ALA A 56 6.01 4.69 -9.09
C ALA A 56 6.90 5.88 -8.76
N ARG A 57 6.91 6.85 -9.63
CA ARG A 57 7.74 8.04 -9.46
C ARG A 57 7.29 8.85 -8.25
N VAL A 58 5.99 9.00 -8.09
CA VAL A 58 5.44 9.75 -6.96
C VAL A 58 5.70 9.01 -5.66
N LEU A 59 5.52 7.68 -5.68
CA LEU A 59 5.68 6.88 -4.46
C LEU A 59 7.08 6.97 -3.86
N LEU A 60 8.08 7.25 -4.67
CA LEU A 60 9.44 7.37 -4.16
C LEU A 60 9.59 8.50 -3.13
N ARG A 61 8.69 9.45 -3.15
CA ARG A 61 8.77 10.60 -2.26
C ARG A 61 7.69 10.63 -1.21
N CYS A 62 6.84 9.61 -1.19
CA CYS A 62 5.69 9.62 -0.29
C CYS A 62 6.04 9.14 1.10
N SER A 63 5.26 9.64 2.05
CA SER A 63 5.19 9.07 3.39
C SER A 63 3.92 8.25 3.45
N TYR A 64 3.84 7.36 4.42
CA TYR A 64 2.70 6.46 4.53
C TYR A 64 2.18 6.45 5.95
N LEU A 65 0.85 6.39 6.07
CA LEU A 65 0.22 6.14 7.36
C LEU A 65 -0.52 4.81 7.26
N CYS A 66 -0.52 4.06 8.34
CA CYS A 66 -1.31 2.85 8.45
C CYS A 66 -2.32 3.08 9.54
N ASP A 67 -3.58 3.15 9.17
CA ASP A 67 -4.67 3.47 10.10
C ASP A 67 -4.36 4.74 10.89
N GLY A 68 -3.84 5.74 10.20
CA GLY A 68 -3.56 7.04 10.81
C GLY A 68 -2.24 7.14 11.53
N VAL A 69 -1.47 6.06 11.61
CA VAL A 69 -0.21 6.06 12.33
C VAL A 69 0.95 6.01 11.33
N ALA A 70 1.95 6.84 11.53
CA ALA A 70 3.08 6.92 10.61
C ALA A 70 3.80 5.58 10.50
N VAL A 71 4.11 5.21 9.27
CA VAL A 71 4.87 3.99 9.02
C VAL A 71 6.34 4.37 9.00
N HIS A 72 7.06 3.95 10.02
CA HIS A 72 8.48 4.25 10.10
C HIS A 72 9.33 3.16 9.48
N ASP A 73 8.79 1.95 9.41
CA ASP A 73 9.52 0.81 8.87
C ASP A 73 8.63 0.12 7.86
N LYS A 74 9.03 0.09 6.62
CA LYS A 74 8.23 -0.53 5.57
C LYS A 74 8.19 -2.04 5.66
N ALA A 75 8.96 -2.63 6.54
CA ALA A 75 8.85 -4.06 6.83
C ALA A 75 7.65 -4.37 7.73
N GLN A 76 6.93 -3.35 8.16
CA GLN A 76 5.74 -3.53 8.97
C GLN A 76 4.70 -4.33 8.20
N PRO A 77 4.18 -5.41 8.79
CA PRO A 77 3.19 -6.23 8.07
C PRO A 77 1.82 -5.58 8.06
N LEU A 78 1.05 -5.89 7.03
CA LEU A 78 -0.32 -5.44 6.90
C LEU A 78 -1.26 -6.49 7.47
N HIS A 79 -2.37 -6.02 8.01
CA HIS A 79 -3.40 -6.88 8.57
C HIS A 79 -4.75 -6.54 7.94
N ALA A 80 -5.68 -7.46 8.03
CA ALA A 80 -7.00 -7.27 7.45
C ALA A 80 -7.62 -5.98 7.95
N GLY A 81 -8.16 -5.20 7.05
CA GLY A 81 -8.82 -3.95 7.37
C GLY A 81 -7.93 -2.73 7.51
N ASN A 82 -6.61 -2.90 7.38
CA ASN A 82 -5.73 -1.73 7.43
C ASN A 82 -6.02 -0.79 6.28
N THR A 83 -5.82 0.49 6.51
CA THR A 83 -5.89 1.50 5.45
C THR A 83 -4.55 2.20 5.39
N ILE A 84 -3.97 2.23 4.19
CA ILE A 84 -2.71 2.90 3.96
C ILE A 84 -2.98 4.23 3.27
N ASP A 85 -2.55 5.31 3.88
CA ASP A 85 -2.64 6.63 3.26
C ASP A 85 -1.30 6.93 2.59
N VAL A 86 -1.37 7.32 1.34
CA VAL A 86 -0.18 7.64 0.54
C VAL A 86 -0.08 9.15 0.45
N LEU A 87 0.93 9.71 1.10
CA LEU A 87 1.04 11.15 1.28
C LEU A 87 2.30 11.69 0.63
N PRO A 88 2.18 12.29 -0.55
CA PRO A 88 3.33 12.94 -1.16
C PRO A 88 3.75 14.15 -0.33
N PRO A 89 4.97 14.59 -0.47
CA PRO A 89 5.38 15.80 0.21
C PRO A 89 4.57 16.98 -0.32
N PHE A 90 4.23 17.89 0.56
CA PHE A 90 3.50 19.04 0.13
C PHE A 90 4.45 20.01 -0.50
N ALA A 91 4.29 20.17 -1.74
CA ALA A 91 5.13 21.04 -2.44
C ALA A 91 5.00 22.45 -1.90
N GLY A 92 3.91 22.80 -1.55
CA GLY A 92 3.72 24.12 -1.05
C GLY A 92 4.04 24.22 0.39
N GLY A 93 4.50 23.18 0.89
CA GLY A 93 4.91 23.09 2.30
C GLY A 93 4.09 22.92 3.07
#